data_95e4c69fbdbed5a0dd36bc39cd333ec2
#
_entry.id   95e4c69fbdbed5a0dd36bc39cd333ec2
#
_cell.length_a   1.000
_cell.length_b   1.000
_cell.length_c   1.000
_cell.angle_alpha   90.00
_cell.angle_beta   90.00
_cell.angle_gamma   90.00
#
_symmetry.space_group_name_H-M   'P 1'
#
loop_
_entity.id
_entity.type
_entity.pdbx_description
1 polymer ?
#
loop_
_entity_poly.entity_id
_entity_poly.type
_entity_poly.pdbx_seq_one_letter_code
_entity_poly.pdbx_strand_id
1 'polypeptide(L)'
;MTEQAPTSSQAPAPTERKRARPGERREQILQALAAMLEQPGAERITTAALASRLGVSEAALYRHFASKAQMFEALIDFIEQAVFTRMAQILESGSPEGVPPEEGARQAHRVVALVLQFGERNPGLVRVMVGDALVLEHERLQARMNQFFDRIESSLRQCLRPAAGAAGSATPSVDAQVAASVLTAFLQGRLQRFARSGLRRLPTEHLEASLALML
;
A
#
# COMPACT_ATOMS: atom_id res chain seq x y z
N MET A 1 -12.28 28.86 -69.89
CA MET A 1 -12.20 27.44 -69.49
C MET A 1 -10.92 27.29 -68.73
N THR A 2 -11.00 27.31 -67.40
CA THR A 2 -9.83 27.15 -66.49
C THR A 2 -10.19 26.06 -65.52
N GLU A 3 -9.54 24.90 -65.71
CA GLU A 3 -9.71 23.66 -64.98
C GLU A 3 -8.90 23.74 -63.65
N GLN A 4 -9.60 23.71 -62.53
CA GLN A 4 -8.95 23.60 -61.20
C GLN A 4 -8.77 22.14 -60.81
N ALA A 5 -7.53 21.73 -60.58
CA ALA A 5 -7.15 20.42 -60.05
C ALA A 5 -7.53 20.27 -58.56
N PRO A 6 -7.93 19.09 -58.07
CA PRO A 6 -8.29 18.86 -56.69
C PRO A 6 -7.05 18.78 -55.79
N THR A 7 -7.10 19.52 -54.68
CA THR A 7 -6.16 19.51 -53.56
C THR A 7 -6.16 18.14 -52.87
N SER A 8 -5.05 17.45 -52.88
CA SER A 8 -4.83 16.21 -52.13
C SER A 8 -4.79 16.49 -50.64
N SER A 9 -5.75 15.93 -49.92
CA SER A 9 -5.81 15.88 -48.45
C SER A 9 -4.70 14.97 -47.91
N GLN A 10 -3.69 15.55 -47.31
CA GLN A 10 -2.67 14.78 -46.56
C GLN A 10 -3.29 14.29 -45.26
N ALA A 11 -3.35 12.96 -45.09
CA ALA A 11 -3.67 12.33 -43.81
C ALA A 11 -2.58 12.65 -42.77
N PRO A 12 -2.95 12.90 -41.49
CA PRO A 12 -1.97 13.18 -40.43
C PRO A 12 -1.07 11.94 -40.21
N ALA A 13 0.23 12.18 -40.18
CA ALA A 13 1.24 11.17 -39.88
C ALA A 13 1.00 10.50 -38.52
N PRO A 14 1.25 9.18 -38.36
CA PRO A 14 1.11 8.50 -37.10
C PRO A 14 2.10 9.10 -36.11
N THR A 15 1.58 9.63 -35.00
CA THR A 15 2.38 10.10 -33.86
C THR A 15 3.30 8.98 -33.37
N GLU A 16 4.60 9.16 -33.53
CA GLU A 16 5.63 8.26 -32.98
C GLU A 16 5.41 8.13 -31.48
N ARG A 17 4.95 6.94 -31.04
CA ARG A 17 4.93 6.58 -29.62
C ARG A 17 6.38 6.52 -29.14
N LYS A 18 6.83 7.54 -28.41
CA LYS A 18 8.13 7.57 -27.73
C LYS A 18 8.34 6.24 -27.01
N ARG A 19 9.42 5.51 -27.33
CA ARG A 19 9.81 4.30 -26.60
C ARG A 19 10.07 4.70 -25.14
N ALA A 20 9.30 4.11 -24.21
CA ALA A 20 9.48 4.31 -22.78
C ALA A 20 10.90 3.92 -22.36
N ARG A 21 11.49 4.69 -21.44
CA ARG A 21 12.81 4.40 -20.88
C ARG A 21 12.82 3.05 -20.15
N PRO A 22 13.97 2.35 -20.05
CA PRO A 22 14.08 1.14 -19.23
C PRO A 22 13.61 1.43 -17.80
N GLY A 23 12.67 0.62 -17.27
CA GLY A 23 12.04 0.82 -15.95
C GLY A 23 10.69 1.54 -15.99
N GLU A 24 10.52 2.57 -16.81
CA GLU A 24 9.28 3.35 -16.94
C GLU A 24 8.07 2.47 -17.31
N ARG A 25 8.28 1.48 -18.17
CA ARG A 25 7.21 0.55 -18.57
C ARG A 25 6.79 -0.38 -17.45
N ARG A 26 7.74 -0.83 -16.63
CA ARG A 26 7.45 -1.65 -15.45
C ARG A 26 6.59 -0.87 -14.46
N GLU A 27 6.91 0.39 -14.23
CA GLU A 27 6.14 1.28 -13.37
C GLU A 27 4.74 1.55 -13.92
N GLN A 28 4.59 1.81 -15.23
CA GLN A 28 3.28 1.98 -15.87
C GLN A 28 2.38 0.75 -15.71
N ILE A 29 2.96 -0.47 -15.79
CA ILE A 29 2.22 -1.71 -15.56
C ILE A 29 1.70 -1.77 -14.10
N LEU A 30 2.54 -1.46 -13.13
CA LEU A 30 2.16 -1.47 -11.71
C LEU A 30 1.13 -0.39 -11.37
N GLN A 31 1.26 0.81 -11.93
CA GLN A 31 0.28 1.88 -11.78
C GLN A 31 -1.07 1.50 -12.39
N ALA A 32 -1.08 0.89 -13.57
CA ALA A 32 -2.32 0.42 -14.19
C ALA A 32 -2.98 -0.69 -13.36
N LEU A 33 -2.20 -1.63 -12.82
CA LEU A 33 -2.68 -2.69 -11.94
C LEU A 33 -3.27 -2.09 -10.66
N ALA A 34 -2.58 -1.18 -9.99
CA ALA A 34 -3.08 -0.49 -8.79
C ALA A 34 -4.39 0.25 -9.07
N ALA A 35 -4.50 0.97 -10.20
CA ALA A 35 -5.72 1.65 -10.60
C ALA A 35 -6.87 0.68 -10.96
N MET A 36 -6.58 -0.54 -11.43
CA MET A 36 -7.60 -1.57 -11.64
C MET A 36 -8.11 -2.12 -10.30
N LEU A 37 -7.25 -2.21 -9.29
CA LEU A 37 -7.61 -2.66 -7.94
C LEU A 37 -8.59 -1.70 -7.23
N GLU A 38 -8.72 -0.46 -7.67
CA GLU A 38 -9.71 0.49 -7.14
C GLU A 38 -11.14 0.20 -7.66
N GLN A 39 -11.26 -0.52 -8.76
CA GLN A 39 -12.55 -0.77 -9.39
C GLN A 39 -13.31 -1.93 -8.75
N PRO A 40 -14.64 -1.96 -8.84
CA PRO A 40 -15.42 -3.15 -8.50
C PRO A 40 -14.96 -4.37 -9.31
N GLY A 41 -14.92 -5.55 -8.66
CA GLY A 41 -14.47 -6.79 -9.32
C GLY A 41 -12.95 -6.95 -9.35
N ALA A 42 -12.22 -6.15 -8.60
CA ALA A 42 -10.77 -6.17 -8.53
C ALA A 42 -10.14 -7.51 -8.07
N GLU A 43 -10.93 -8.37 -7.43
CA GLU A 43 -10.51 -9.72 -7.03
C GLU A 43 -10.25 -10.66 -8.21
N ARG A 44 -10.69 -10.28 -9.43
CA ARG A 44 -10.57 -11.11 -10.65
C ARG A 44 -9.78 -10.43 -11.78
N ILE A 45 -8.81 -9.58 -11.44
CA ILE A 45 -7.97 -8.96 -12.47
C ILE A 45 -7.17 -10.03 -13.22
N THR A 46 -7.31 -10.03 -14.56
CA THR A 46 -6.55 -10.91 -15.45
C THR A 46 -5.43 -10.16 -16.16
N THR A 47 -4.38 -10.88 -16.57
CA THR A 47 -3.31 -10.29 -17.40
C THR A 47 -3.83 -9.79 -18.75
N ALA A 48 -4.83 -10.45 -19.33
CA ALA A 48 -5.50 -9.99 -20.55
C ALA A 48 -6.18 -8.63 -20.36
N ALA A 49 -6.93 -8.44 -19.23
CA ALA A 49 -7.56 -7.16 -18.92
C ALA A 49 -6.52 -6.05 -18.69
N LEU A 50 -5.42 -6.35 -18.00
CA LEU A 50 -4.32 -5.41 -17.77
C LEU A 50 -3.62 -5.03 -19.08
N ALA A 51 -3.34 -6.00 -19.97
CA ALA A 51 -2.77 -5.77 -21.28
C ALA A 51 -3.67 -4.90 -22.16
N SER A 52 -4.98 -5.20 -22.18
CA SER A 52 -5.99 -4.40 -22.88
C SER A 52 -6.00 -2.94 -22.37
N ARG A 53 -6.00 -2.73 -21.06
CA ARG A 53 -5.95 -1.39 -20.44
C ARG A 53 -4.72 -0.58 -20.84
N LEU A 54 -3.59 -1.26 -21.03
CA LEU A 54 -2.32 -0.64 -21.42
C LEU A 54 -2.15 -0.52 -22.95
N GLY A 55 -3.08 -1.07 -23.73
CA GLY A 55 -3.00 -1.11 -25.19
C GLY A 55 -1.80 -1.92 -25.72
N VAL A 56 -1.50 -3.05 -25.06
CA VAL A 56 -0.38 -3.95 -25.41
C VAL A 56 -0.85 -5.41 -25.48
N SER A 57 -0.01 -6.30 -26.02
CA SER A 57 -0.23 -7.74 -25.91
C SER A 57 0.18 -8.27 -24.52
N GLU A 58 -0.43 -9.38 -24.08
CA GLU A 58 0.01 -10.06 -22.84
C GLU A 58 1.50 -10.47 -22.92
N ALA A 59 1.98 -10.90 -24.08
CA ALA A 59 3.40 -11.19 -24.28
C ALA A 59 4.31 -9.97 -23.99
N ALA A 60 3.82 -8.76 -24.19
CA ALA A 60 4.56 -7.54 -23.84
C ALA A 60 4.63 -7.32 -22.32
N LEU A 61 3.60 -7.72 -21.55
CA LEU A 61 3.64 -7.71 -20.08
C LEU A 61 4.68 -8.71 -19.56
N TYR A 62 4.68 -9.92 -20.11
CA TYR A 62 5.59 -11.00 -19.68
C TYR A 62 7.07 -10.73 -20.00
N ARG A 63 7.39 -9.74 -20.84
CA ARG A 63 8.77 -9.22 -20.98
C ARG A 63 9.25 -8.43 -19.76
N HIS A 64 8.33 -7.90 -18.96
CA HIS A 64 8.63 -7.08 -17.78
C HIS A 64 8.43 -7.83 -16.47
N PHE A 65 7.52 -8.81 -16.45
CA PHE A 65 7.20 -9.63 -15.27
C PHE A 65 6.97 -11.05 -15.72
N ALA A 66 7.72 -12.02 -15.21
CA ALA A 66 7.60 -13.42 -15.60
C ALA A 66 6.24 -14.05 -15.25
N SER A 67 5.48 -13.45 -14.33
CA SER A 67 4.15 -13.91 -13.93
C SER A 67 3.30 -12.78 -13.35
N LYS A 68 1.98 -13.00 -13.25
CA LYS A 68 1.07 -12.13 -12.52
C LYS A 68 1.47 -12.00 -11.04
N ALA A 69 1.90 -13.11 -10.42
CA ALA A 69 2.40 -13.11 -9.05
C ALA A 69 3.57 -12.14 -8.86
N GLN A 70 4.51 -12.05 -9.81
CA GLN A 70 5.60 -11.07 -9.74
C GLN A 70 5.13 -9.61 -9.84
N MET A 71 4.00 -9.34 -10.50
CA MET A 71 3.41 -8.00 -10.50
C MET A 71 2.88 -7.64 -9.10
N PHE A 72 2.20 -8.59 -8.44
CA PHE A 72 1.76 -8.40 -7.05
C PHE A 72 2.93 -8.32 -6.07
N GLU A 73 3.98 -9.12 -6.24
CA GLU A 73 5.22 -8.99 -5.45
C GLU A 73 5.79 -7.58 -5.53
N ALA A 74 5.85 -7.01 -6.73
CA ALA A 74 6.34 -5.66 -6.91
C ALA A 74 5.42 -4.58 -6.29
N LEU A 75 4.10 -4.80 -6.22
CA LEU A 75 3.20 -3.92 -5.46
C LEU A 75 3.45 -4.05 -3.95
N ILE A 76 3.68 -5.26 -3.46
CA ILE A 76 4.02 -5.51 -2.05
C ILE A 76 5.37 -4.86 -1.71
N ASP A 77 6.38 -4.99 -2.57
CA ASP A 77 7.67 -4.31 -2.43
C ASP A 77 7.50 -2.79 -2.26
N PHE A 78 6.64 -2.20 -3.09
CA PHE A 78 6.33 -0.77 -3.02
C PHE A 78 5.64 -0.40 -1.69
N ILE A 79 4.65 -1.19 -1.24
CA ILE A 79 3.96 -0.98 0.05
C ILE A 79 4.97 -1.03 1.19
N GLU A 80 5.78 -2.09 1.25
CA GLU A 80 6.78 -2.29 2.29
C GLU A 80 7.81 -1.15 2.31
N GLN A 81 8.37 -0.80 1.16
CA GLN A 81 9.34 0.27 1.06
C GLN A 81 8.76 1.61 1.50
N ALA A 82 7.56 1.97 0.99
CA ALA A 82 6.91 3.24 1.31
C ALA A 82 6.58 3.39 2.79
N VAL A 83 6.10 2.31 3.43
CA VAL A 83 5.72 2.32 4.84
C VAL A 83 6.94 2.22 5.74
N PHE A 84 7.81 1.22 5.54
CA PHE A 84 8.92 0.97 6.46
C PHE A 84 10.02 2.05 6.41
N THR A 85 10.27 2.67 5.25
CA THR A 85 11.21 3.80 5.19
C THR A 85 10.75 4.97 6.06
N ARG A 86 9.45 5.31 6.01
CA ARG A 86 8.90 6.40 6.83
C ARG A 86 8.77 6.00 8.29
N MET A 87 8.43 4.74 8.55
CA MET A 87 8.35 4.21 9.91
C MET A 87 9.72 4.26 10.59
N ALA A 88 10.81 3.90 9.89
CA ALA A 88 12.16 4.03 10.41
C ALA A 88 12.47 5.48 10.82
N GLN A 89 12.14 6.46 9.99
CA GLN A 89 12.30 7.88 10.32
C GLN A 89 11.52 8.32 11.58
N ILE A 90 10.30 7.79 11.78
CA ILE A 90 9.52 8.04 12.99
C ILE A 90 10.22 7.46 14.22
N LEU A 91 10.78 6.25 14.10
CA LEU A 91 11.41 5.53 15.20
C LEU A 91 12.81 6.04 15.55
N GLU A 92 13.56 6.53 14.57
CA GLU A 92 14.90 7.12 14.73
C GLU A 92 14.87 8.50 15.39
N SER A 93 13.71 9.15 15.49
CA SER A 93 13.55 10.48 16.09
C SER A 93 13.71 10.48 17.63
N GLY A 94 14.06 9.34 18.24
CA GLY A 94 14.32 9.21 19.68
C GLY A 94 15.74 9.66 20.08
N SER A 95 15.89 10.13 21.33
CA SER A 95 17.20 10.50 21.89
C SER A 95 18.09 9.26 22.08
N PRO A 96 19.44 9.38 21.95
CA PRO A 96 20.39 8.31 22.28
C PRO A 96 20.27 7.80 23.72
N GLU A 97 19.71 8.60 24.63
CA GLU A 97 19.51 8.27 26.05
C GLU A 97 18.30 7.37 26.34
N GLY A 98 17.58 6.95 25.30
CA GLY A 98 16.35 6.17 25.37
C GLY A 98 15.13 6.98 24.96
N VAL A 99 14.04 6.27 24.65
CA VAL A 99 12.77 6.89 24.27
C VAL A 99 11.97 7.22 25.53
N PRO A 100 11.66 8.49 25.81
CA PRO A 100 10.76 8.83 26.92
C PRO A 100 9.39 8.13 26.72
N PRO A 101 8.71 7.77 27.83
CA PRO A 101 7.42 7.07 27.76
C PRO A 101 6.38 7.76 26.86
N GLU A 102 6.27 9.08 26.99
CA GLU A 102 5.36 9.89 26.16
C GLU A 102 5.75 9.93 24.69
N GLU A 103 7.05 9.87 24.39
CA GLU A 103 7.51 9.82 23.00
C GLU A 103 7.20 8.47 22.37
N GLY A 104 7.29 7.37 23.14
CA GLY A 104 6.91 6.04 22.66
C GLY A 104 5.43 5.97 22.24
N ALA A 105 4.52 6.53 23.03
CA ALA A 105 3.11 6.65 22.67
C ALA A 105 2.90 7.53 21.42
N ARG A 106 3.61 8.68 21.34
CA ARG A 106 3.58 9.55 20.14
C ARG A 106 4.13 8.86 18.90
N GLN A 107 5.18 8.05 19.01
CA GLN A 107 5.71 7.25 17.90
C GLN A 107 4.69 6.19 17.46
N ALA A 108 4.07 5.47 18.39
CA ALA A 108 3.01 4.50 18.08
C ALA A 108 1.84 5.16 17.36
N HIS A 109 1.38 6.31 17.83
CA HIS A 109 0.35 7.13 17.19
C HIS A 109 0.74 7.45 15.73
N ARG A 110 1.98 7.97 15.51
CA ARG A 110 2.47 8.34 14.17
C ARG A 110 2.59 7.14 13.23
N VAL A 111 2.99 5.97 13.75
CA VAL A 111 3.06 4.72 12.96
C VAL A 111 1.66 4.29 12.51
N VAL A 112 0.68 4.29 13.41
CA VAL A 112 -0.71 3.96 13.08
C VAL A 112 -1.27 4.94 12.04
N ALA A 113 -1.07 6.24 12.26
CA ALA A 113 -1.51 7.29 11.33
C ALA A 113 -0.85 7.14 9.94
N LEU A 114 0.46 6.85 9.89
CA LEU A 114 1.20 6.61 8.66
C LEU A 114 0.55 5.51 7.82
N VAL A 115 0.26 4.35 8.42
CA VAL A 115 -0.27 3.18 7.70
C VAL A 115 -1.68 3.44 7.17
N LEU A 116 -2.56 4.06 8.00
CA LEU A 116 -3.92 4.39 7.58
C LEU A 116 -3.94 5.48 6.49
N GLN A 117 -3.11 6.51 6.61
CA GLN A 117 -2.96 7.56 5.59
C GLN A 117 -2.37 7.02 4.30
N PHE A 118 -1.43 6.06 4.37
CA PHE A 118 -0.91 5.38 3.19
C PHE A 118 -2.04 4.65 2.46
N GLY A 119 -2.87 3.89 3.20
CA GLY A 119 -4.02 3.18 2.63
C GLY A 119 -5.03 4.14 1.99
N GLU A 120 -5.32 5.29 2.63
CA GLU A 120 -6.23 6.30 2.10
C GLU A 120 -5.75 6.91 0.78
N ARG A 121 -4.44 7.18 0.68
CA ARG A 121 -3.81 7.74 -0.53
C ARG A 121 -3.62 6.71 -1.65
N ASN A 122 -3.66 5.42 -1.33
CA ASN A 122 -3.43 4.32 -2.26
C ASN A 122 -4.54 3.27 -2.16
N PRO A 123 -5.79 3.62 -2.49
CA PRO A 123 -6.97 2.79 -2.22
C PRO A 123 -6.90 1.42 -2.91
N GLY A 124 -6.34 1.32 -4.12
CA GLY A 124 -6.12 0.04 -4.80
C GLY A 124 -5.18 -0.89 -4.04
N LEU A 125 -4.12 -0.33 -3.42
CA LEU A 125 -3.16 -1.12 -2.65
C LEU A 125 -3.74 -1.65 -1.34
N VAL A 126 -4.79 -1.01 -0.80
CA VAL A 126 -5.48 -1.52 0.40
C VAL A 126 -6.04 -2.92 0.15
N ARG A 127 -6.57 -3.21 -1.05
CA ARG A 127 -7.05 -4.55 -1.39
C ARG A 127 -5.95 -5.60 -1.39
N VAL A 128 -4.71 -5.22 -1.69
CA VAL A 128 -3.53 -6.08 -1.52
C VAL A 128 -3.21 -6.25 -0.04
N MET A 129 -3.17 -5.14 0.72
CA MET A 129 -2.85 -5.16 2.16
C MET A 129 -3.82 -6.02 2.98
N VAL A 130 -5.13 -5.95 2.68
CA VAL A 130 -6.15 -6.75 3.38
C VAL A 130 -6.34 -8.17 2.81
N GLY A 131 -5.62 -8.52 1.74
CA GLY A 131 -5.65 -9.84 1.13
C GLY A 131 -6.75 -10.07 0.10
N ASP A 132 -7.74 -9.17 -0.04
CA ASP A 132 -8.87 -9.35 -0.96
C ASP A 132 -8.42 -9.60 -2.41
N ALA A 133 -7.37 -8.88 -2.85
CA ALA A 133 -6.80 -9.03 -4.18
C ALA A 133 -5.88 -10.26 -4.34
N LEU A 134 -5.57 -10.94 -3.24
CA LEU A 134 -4.63 -12.07 -3.20
C LEU A 134 -5.31 -13.43 -3.08
N VAL A 135 -6.64 -13.47 -2.94
CA VAL A 135 -7.43 -14.71 -2.69
C VAL A 135 -7.20 -15.76 -3.77
N LEU A 136 -7.05 -15.35 -5.03
CA LEU A 136 -6.83 -16.25 -6.18
C LEU A 136 -5.36 -16.30 -6.62
N GLU A 137 -4.47 -15.70 -5.85
CA GLU A 137 -3.04 -15.63 -6.13
C GLU A 137 -2.25 -16.66 -5.32
N HIS A 138 -0.95 -16.72 -5.54
CA HIS A 138 -0.08 -17.64 -4.81
C HIS A 138 -0.04 -17.32 -3.31
N GLU A 139 -0.23 -18.32 -2.44
CA GLU A 139 -0.33 -18.18 -0.97
C GLU A 139 0.84 -17.40 -0.32
N ARG A 140 2.04 -17.45 -0.92
CA ARG A 140 3.21 -16.70 -0.44
C ARG A 140 2.99 -15.19 -0.40
N LEU A 141 2.11 -14.65 -1.26
CA LEU A 141 1.79 -13.23 -1.28
C LEU A 141 0.97 -12.84 -0.04
N GLN A 142 0.02 -13.69 0.33
CA GLN A 142 -0.74 -13.51 1.56
C GLN A 142 0.17 -13.65 2.80
N ALA A 143 1.06 -14.65 2.82
CA ALA A 143 2.04 -14.83 3.90
C ALA A 143 2.93 -13.59 4.04
N ARG A 144 3.35 -12.97 2.94
CA ARG A 144 4.14 -11.75 2.95
C ARG A 144 3.39 -10.55 3.52
N MET A 145 2.09 -10.40 3.23
CA MET A 145 1.27 -9.35 3.84
C MET A 145 1.03 -9.59 5.33
N ASN A 146 0.92 -10.84 5.78
CA ASN A 146 0.88 -11.16 7.20
C ASN A 146 2.18 -10.70 7.89
N GLN A 147 3.35 -11.01 7.34
CA GLN A 147 4.65 -10.56 7.85
C GLN A 147 4.78 -9.03 7.87
N PHE A 148 4.17 -8.32 6.91
CA PHE A 148 4.12 -6.86 6.92
C PHE A 148 3.44 -6.33 8.20
N PHE A 149 2.29 -6.88 8.59
CA PHE A 149 1.58 -6.48 9.81
C PHE A 149 2.32 -6.95 11.07
N ASP A 150 2.93 -8.14 11.08
CA ASP A 150 3.74 -8.63 12.19
C ASP A 150 4.93 -7.69 12.49
N ARG A 151 5.56 -7.15 11.45
CA ARG A 151 6.64 -6.16 11.60
C ARG A 151 6.13 -4.84 12.19
N ILE A 152 4.94 -4.37 11.78
CA ILE A 152 4.30 -3.18 12.35
C ILE A 152 4.01 -3.42 13.83
N GLU A 153 3.39 -4.55 14.18
CA GLU A 153 3.10 -4.92 15.57
C GLU A 153 4.37 -4.97 16.43
N SER A 154 5.43 -5.58 15.92
CA SER A 154 6.73 -5.62 16.62
C SER A 154 7.28 -4.22 16.89
N SER A 155 7.15 -3.30 15.93
CA SER A 155 7.60 -1.91 16.08
C SER A 155 6.75 -1.14 17.09
N LEU A 156 5.42 -1.32 17.05
CA LEU A 156 4.49 -0.73 18.03
C LEU A 156 4.80 -1.21 19.44
N ARG A 157 5.06 -2.52 19.63
CA ARG A 157 5.48 -3.08 20.92
C ARG A 157 6.76 -2.43 21.44
N GLN A 158 7.75 -2.20 20.57
CA GLN A 158 9.00 -1.53 20.95
C GLN A 158 8.76 -0.09 21.41
N CYS A 159 7.89 0.65 20.74
CA CYS A 159 7.53 2.02 21.12
C CYS A 159 6.82 2.07 22.48
N LEU A 160 5.91 1.13 22.73
CA LEU A 160 5.01 1.18 23.90
C LEU A 160 5.63 0.61 25.17
N ARG A 161 6.70 -0.18 25.08
CA ARG A 161 7.35 -0.79 26.26
C ARG A 161 7.84 0.23 27.30
N PRO A 162 8.50 1.36 26.93
CA PRO A 162 8.87 2.39 27.92
C PRO A 162 7.68 3.00 28.65
N ALA A 163 6.57 3.25 27.94
CA ALA A 163 5.35 3.81 28.52
C ALA A 163 4.71 2.86 29.56
N ALA A 164 4.63 1.57 29.25
CA ALA A 164 4.13 0.55 30.17
C ALA A 164 5.00 0.45 31.45
N GLY A 165 6.33 0.55 31.31
CA GLY A 165 7.25 0.57 32.44
C GLY A 165 7.06 1.80 33.34
N ALA A 166 6.90 2.98 32.75
CA ALA A 166 6.70 4.24 33.48
C ALA A 166 5.33 4.29 34.16
N ALA A 167 4.32 3.62 33.66
CA ALA A 167 3.01 3.47 34.31
C ALA A 167 3.02 2.52 35.51
N GLY A 168 4.20 1.97 35.87
CA GLY A 168 4.34 1.09 37.05
C GLY A 168 3.88 -0.35 36.79
N SER A 169 3.76 -0.77 35.54
CA SER A 169 3.39 -2.14 35.22
C SER A 169 4.42 -3.15 35.79
N ALA A 170 3.92 -4.24 36.36
CA ALA A 170 4.74 -5.37 36.77
C ALA A 170 5.23 -6.20 35.56
N THR A 171 4.57 -6.06 34.42
CA THR A 171 4.82 -6.83 33.19
C THR A 171 4.89 -5.94 31.94
N PRO A 172 5.80 -4.93 31.88
CA PRO A 172 5.79 -3.91 30.80
C PRO A 172 5.86 -4.49 29.38
N SER A 173 6.58 -5.63 29.23
CA SER A 173 6.71 -6.28 27.92
C SER A 173 5.42 -6.97 27.48
N VAL A 174 4.63 -7.51 28.41
CA VAL A 174 3.33 -8.13 28.13
C VAL A 174 2.30 -7.06 27.79
N ASP A 175 2.24 -6.01 28.57
CA ASP A 175 1.29 -4.91 28.37
C ASP A 175 1.54 -4.20 27.03
N ALA A 176 2.82 -3.95 26.71
CA ALA A 176 3.19 -3.41 25.40
C ALA A 176 2.82 -4.35 24.23
N GLN A 177 2.92 -5.67 24.43
CA GLN A 177 2.49 -6.64 23.42
C GLN A 177 0.98 -6.59 23.24
N VAL A 178 0.20 -6.54 24.33
CA VAL A 178 -1.27 -6.46 24.26
C VAL A 178 -1.70 -5.17 23.55
N ALA A 179 -1.12 -4.02 23.94
CA ALA A 179 -1.43 -2.74 23.32
C ALA A 179 -1.06 -2.72 21.80
N ALA A 180 0.10 -3.26 21.45
CA ALA A 180 0.52 -3.37 20.05
C ALA A 180 -0.44 -4.24 19.22
N SER A 181 -0.89 -5.37 19.79
CA SER A 181 -1.86 -6.26 19.14
C SER A 181 -3.21 -5.57 18.92
N VAL A 182 -3.71 -4.82 19.92
CA VAL A 182 -4.95 -4.03 19.80
C VAL A 182 -4.83 -2.98 18.70
N LEU A 183 -3.71 -2.24 18.65
CA LEU A 183 -3.47 -1.23 17.60
C LEU A 183 -3.34 -1.86 16.21
N THR A 184 -2.71 -3.02 16.09
CA THR A 184 -2.59 -3.75 14.82
C THR A 184 -3.96 -4.26 14.36
N ALA A 185 -4.77 -4.81 15.26
CA ALA A 185 -6.14 -5.21 14.95
C ALA A 185 -7.01 -4.01 14.53
N PHE A 186 -6.85 -2.86 15.21
CA PHE A 186 -7.50 -1.61 14.79
C PHE A 186 -7.09 -1.18 13.38
N LEU A 187 -5.79 -1.18 13.07
CA LEU A 187 -5.27 -0.88 11.72
C LEU A 187 -5.91 -1.78 10.66
N GLN A 188 -5.84 -3.09 10.85
CA GLN A 188 -6.39 -4.07 9.91
C GLN A 188 -7.90 -3.89 9.75
N GLY A 189 -8.63 -3.72 10.86
CA GLY A 189 -10.08 -3.49 10.86
C GLY A 189 -10.48 -2.22 10.10
N ARG A 190 -9.72 -1.12 10.24
CA ARG A 190 -9.95 0.14 9.51
C ARG A 190 -9.72 -0.01 8.01
N LEU A 191 -8.61 -0.64 7.60
CA LEU A 191 -8.30 -0.91 6.20
C LEU A 191 -9.32 -1.85 5.57
N GLN A 192 -9.69 -2.93 6.28
CA GLN A 192 -10.70 -3.89 5.84
C GLN A 192 -12.07 -3.21 5.64
N ARG A 193 -12.49 -2.36 6.58
CA ARG A 193 -13.74 -1.61 6.46
C ARG A 193 -13.72 -0.65 5.27
N PHE A 194 -12.58 0.00 5.00
CA PHE A 194 -12.40 0.86 3.84
C PHE A 194 -12.56 0.06 2.54
N ALA A 195 -11.84 -1.05 2.38
CA ALA A 195 -11.96 -1.93 1.21
C ALA A 195 -13.39 -2.42 0.99
N ARG A 196 -14.06 -2.96 2.04
CA ARG A 196 -15.43 -3.49 1.98
C ARG A 196 -16.51 -2.44 1.75
N SER A 197 -16.26 -1.19 2.12
CA SER A 197 -17.20 -0.09 1.85
C SER A 197 -17.17 0.39 0.41
N GLY A 198 -16.41 -0.26 -0.48
CA GLY A 198 -16.13 0.25 -1.83
C GLY A 198 -15.30 1.52 -1.79
N LEU A 199 -14.33 1.59 -0.88
CA LEU A 199 -13.37 2.70 -0.71
C LEU A 199 -14.05 4.02 -0.28
N ARG A 200 -15.18 3.95 0.42
CA ARG A 200 -15.96 5.14 0.83
C ARG A 200 -15.77 5.54 2.28
N ARG A 201 -15.56 4.56 3.20
CA ARG A 201 -15.33 4.84 4.62
C ARG A 201 -13.85 4.97 4.88
N LEU A 202 -13.38 6.22 4.95
CA LEU A 202 -11.96 6.52 5.08
C LEU A 202 -11.34 5.82 6.31
N PRO A 203 -10.16 5.22 6.16
CA PRO A 203 -9.51 4.53 7.27
C PRO A 203 -9.08 5.48 8.38
N THR A 204 -8.87 6.76 8.06
CA THR A 204 -8.50 7.82 9.03
C THR A 204 -9.69 8.51 9.69
N GLU A 205 -10.95 8.11 9.37
CA GLU A 205 -12.14 8.67 10.01
C GLU A 205 -12.07 8.55 11.55
N HIS A 206 -12.18 9.67 12.28
CA HIS A 206 -12.07 9.75 13.73
C HIS A 206 -10.76 9.18 14.33
N LEU A 207 -9.66 9.23 13.57
CA LEU A 207 -8.40 8.61 13.97
C LEU A 207 -7.89 9.12 15.32
N GLU A 208 -7.79 10.44 15.48
CA GLU A 208 -7.27 11.07 16.70
C GLU A 208 -8.08 10.66 17.93
N ALA A 209 -9.42 10.74 17.85
CA ALA A 209 -10.29 10.34 18.95
C ALA A 209 -10.17 8.84 19.27
N SER A 210 -10.00 7.99 18.23
CA SER A 210 -9.81 6.55 18.43
C SER A 210 -8.49 6.24 19.11
N LEU A 211 -7.40 6.89 18.70
CA LEU A 211 -6.08 6.67 19.30
C LEU A 211 -5.99 7.20 20.73
N ALA A 212 -6.65 8.34 21.03
CA ALA A 212 -6.73 8.86 22.39
C ALA A 212 -7.46 7.93 23.39
N LEU A 213 -8.27 6.98 22.89
CA LEU A 213 -8.91 5.95 23.72
C LEU A 213 -8.03 4.70 23.90
N MET A 214 -6.99 4.53 23.09
CA MET A 214 -6.16 3.32 23.06
C MET A 214 -4.72 3.54 23.56
N LEU A 215 -4.25 4.78 23.55
CA LEU A 215 -2.92 5.22 23.98
C LEU A 215 -3.00 6.18 25.18
#